data_11ef73cf9207c54ce39a7bfe6bb0e8f9
#
_entry.id   11ef73cf9207c54ce39a7bfe6bb0e8f9
#
_cell.length_a   1.000
_cell.length_b   1.000
_cell.length_c   1.000
_cell.angle_alpha   90.00
_cell.angle_beta   90.00
_cell.angle_gamma   90.00
#
_symmetry.space_group_name_H-M   'P 1'
#
loop_
_entity.id
_entity.type
_entity.pdbx_description
1 polymer ?
#
loop_
_entity_poly.entity_id
_entity_poly.type
_entity_poly.pdbx_seq_one_letter_code
_entity_poly.pdbx_strand_id
1 'polypeptide(L)'
;MSPSSFCLAIFFALAVSACSKKSEQSGQNPDWERGRAVYVANCVACHNSDPSKDGPIGPALKGSPEELIESRVLRTEYPSGYQPKRNTKVMPTFPFLKTEIPYLAVYLR
;
A
#
# COMPACT_ATOMS: atom_id res chain seq x y z
N MET A 1 -54.21 -49.82 28.17
CA MET A 1 -52.77 -50.08 28.47
C MET A 1 -51.92 -49.45 27.41
N SER A 2 -51.30 -48.37 27.75
CA SER A 2 -50.47 -47.55 26.86
C SER A 2 -49.00 -47.86 27.12
N PRO A 3 -48.17 -47.95 26.12
CA PRO A 3 -46.76 -47.63 26.32
C PRO A 3 -46.39 -46.37 25.62
N SER A 4 -45.78 -45.51 26.39
CA SER A 4 -45.21 -44.23 26.10
C SER A 4 -44.15 -44.29 25.00
N SER A 5 -44.34 -43.51 23.94
CA SER A 5 -43.30 -43.23 22.98
C SER A 5 -42.44 -42.09 23.51
N PHE A 6 -41.21 -42.39 23.88
CA PHE A 6 -40.16 -41.42 24.17
C PHE A 6 -39.54 -40.97 22.85
N CYS A 7 -39.93 -39.81 22.40
CA CYS A 7 -39.20 -39.12 21.31
C CYS A 7 -37.94 -38.48 21.89
N LEU A 8 -36.80 -39.13 21.63
CA LEU A 8 -35.47 -38.59 21.91
C LEU A 8 -35.09 -37.60 20.82
N ALA A 9 -35.27 -36.32 21.09
CA ALA A 9 -34.80 -35.26 20.20
C ALA A 9 -33.28 -35.10 20.35
N ILE A 10 -32.55 -35.61 19.38
CA ILE A 10 -31.12 -35.40 19.29
C ILE A 10 -30.90 -34.02 18.68
N PHE A 11 -30.56 -33.03 19.52
CA PHE A 11 -30.07 -31.75 19.09
C PHE A 11 -28.64 -31.91 18.54
N PHE A 12 -28.52 -31.91 17.23
CA PHE A 12 -27.23 -31.84 16.54
C PHE A 12 -26.80 -30.38 16.53
N ALA A 13 -25.98 -30.00 17.51
CA ALA A 13 -25.33 -28.69 17.53
C ALA A 13 -24.24 -28.65 16.45
N LEU A 14 -24.55 -28.05 15.31
CA LEU A 14 -23.56 -27.69 14.30
C LEU A 14 -22.69 -26.54 14.84
N ALA A 15 -21.54 -26.89 15.37
CA ALA A 15 -20.47 -25.92 15.66
C ALA A 15 -19.91 -25.42 14.33
N VAL A 16 -20.38 -24.27 13.88
CA VAL A 16 -19.76 -23.53 12.76
C VAL A 16 -18.48 -22.92 13.29
N SER A 17 -17.37 -23.63 13.13
CA SER A 17 -16.03 -23.06 13.32
C SER A 17 -15.79 -22.03 12.23
N ALA A 18 -16.08 -20.77 12.55
CA ALA A 18 -15.66 -19.65 11.72
C ALA A 18 -14.14 -19.54 11.81
N CYS A 19 -13.44 -20.14 10.84
CA CYS A 19 -12.04 -19.83 10.59
C CYS A 19 -11.94 -18.39 10.10
N SER A 20 -11.83 -17.44 11.02
CA SER A 20 -11.34 -16.09 10.69
C SER A 20 -9.88 -16.22 10.28
N LYS A 21 -9.64 -16.45 9.00
CA LYS A 21 -8.34 -16.13 8.41
C LYS A 21 -8.20 -14.62 8.51
N LYS A 22 -7.45 -14.17 9.50
CA LYS A 22 -6.93 -12.81 9.58
C LYS A 22 -5.95 -12.67 8.42
N SER A 23 -6.46 -12.36 7.24
CA SER A 23 -5.64 -11.86 6.16
C SER A 23 -5.06 -10.55 6.67
N GLU A 24 -3.75 -10.50 6.75
CA GLU A 24 -3.02 -9.24 6.94
C GLU A 24 -3.32 -8.38 5.71
N GLN A 25 -4.41 -7.65 5.82
CA GLN A 25 -4.88 -6.71 4.82
C GLN A 25 -4.09 -5.43 5.01
N SER A 26 -3.01 -5.28 4.23
CA SER A 26 -2.44 -3.95 3.90
C SER A 26 -3.52 -2.97 3.38
N GLY A 27 -4.71 -3.48 3.04
CA GLY A 27 -5.88 -2.74 2.59
C GLY A 27 -6.77 -2.11 3.68
N GLN A 28 -6.33 -2.01 4.92
CA GLN A 28 -7.14 -1.39 5.99
C GLN A 28 -6.65 0.01 6.42
N ASN A 29 -5.52 0.48 5.87
CA ASN A 29 -5.04 1.83 6.11
C ASN A 29 -5.45 2.72 4.93
N PRO A 30 -6.45 3.62 5.09
CA PRO A 30 -6.92 4.49 4.01
C PRO A 30 -5.81 5.39 3.46
N ASP A 31 -4.84 5.79 4.27
CA ASP A 31 -3.72 6.62 3.85
C ASP A 31 -2.76 5.83 2.94
N TRP A 32 -2.54 4.57 3.26
CA TRP A 32 -1.74 3.67 2.43
C TRP A 32 -2.40 3.43 1.07
N GLU A 33 -3.71 3.16 1.06
CA GLU A 33 -4.47 2.96 -0.19
C GLU A 33 -4.49 4.22 -1.05
N ARG A 34 -4.63 5.39 -0.43
CA ARG A 34 -4.54 6.68 -1.13
C ARG A 34 -3.14 6.87 -1.73
N GLY A 35 -2.09 6.65 -0.96
CA GLY A 35 -0.71 6.72 -1.44
C GLY A 35 -0.44 5.75 -2.59
N ARG A 36 -0.95 4.52 -2.48
CA ARG A 36 -0.88 3.53 -3.54
C ARG A 36 -1.57 3.99 -4.82
N ALA A 37 -2.79 4.53 -4.72
CA ALA A 37 -3.54 5.03 -5.88
C ALA A 37 -2.80 6.17 -6.59
N VAL A 38 -2.24 7.11 -5.83
CA VAL A 38 -1.42 8.21 -6.36
C VAL A 38 -0.16 7.67 -7.06
N TYR A 39 0.53 6.72 -6.46
CA TYR A 39 1.71 6.08 -7.02
C TYR A 39 1.42 5.38 -8.35
N VAL A 40 0.37 4.55 -8.38
CA VAL A 40 -0.04 3.83 -9.59
C VAL A 40 -0.42 4.77 -10.73
N ALA A 41 -1.09 5.88 -10.41
CA ALA A 41 -1.53 6.84 -11.42
C ALA A 41 -0.39 7.70 -11.99
N ASN A 42 0.68 7.97 -11.23
CA ASN A 42 1.66 9.00 -11.61
C ASN A 42 3.12 8.52 -11.69
N CYS A 43 3.47 7.39 -11.09
CA CYS A 43 4.87 7.01 -10.87
C CYS A 43 5.30 5.75 -11.64
N VAL A 44 4.39 4.81 -11.88
CA VAL A 44 4.73 3.48 -12.44
C VAL A 44 5.23 3.51 -13.87
N ALA A 45 4.95 4.56 -14.65
CA ALA A 45 5.45 4.68 -16.01
C ALA A 45 6.99 4.75 -16.07
N CYS A 46 7.63 5.34 -15.06
CA CYS A 46 9.08 5.49 -14.96
C CYS A 46 9.67 4.61 -13.86
N HIS A 47 8.97 4.46 -12.74
CA HIS A 47 9.33 3.58 -11.64
C HIS A 47 8.57 2.25 -11.76
N ASN A 48 9.02 1.21 -11.06
CA ASN A 48 8.35 -0.09 -11.12
C ASN A 48 6.99 -0.05 -10.42
N SER A 49 6.03 -0.87 -10.84
CA SER A 49 4.76 -1.07 -10.12
C SER A 49 4.96 -1.63 -8.70
N ASP A 50 6.06 -2.36 -8.48
CA ASP A 50 6.58 -2.72 -7.18
C ASP A 50 7.63 -1.67 -6.77
N PRO A 51 7.36 -0.81 -5.77
CA PRO A 51 8.27 0.27 -5.41
C PRO A 51 9.61 -0.21 -4.82
N SER A 52 9.74 -1.50 -4.49
CA SER A 52 11.01 -2.08 -4.05
C SER A 52 11.97 -2.44 -5.19
N LYS A 53 11.52 -2.31 -6.43
CA LYS A 53 12.28 -2.65 -7.63
C LYS A 53 12.56 -1.42 -8.49
N ASP A 54 13.70 -1.46 -9.19
CA ASP A 54 14.02 -0.45 -10.19
C ASP A 54 13.02 -0.52 -11.37
N GLY A 55 12.63 0.65 -11.84
CA GLY A 55 11.84 0.79 -13.06
C GLY A 55 12.71 0.96 -14.30
N PRO A 56 12.08 1.10 -15.48
CA PRO A 56 12.81 1.26 -16.73
C PRO A 56 13.57 2.59 -16.81
N ILE A 57 13.11 3.63 -16.11
CA ILE A 57 13.70 4.98 -16.14
C ILE A 57 14.16 5.40 -14.75
N GLY A 58 13.33 5.19 -13.71
CA GLY A 58 13.59 5.62 -12.34
C GLY A 58 14.00 4.46 -11.42
N PRO A 59 14.68 4.76 -10.29
CA PRO A 59 15.10 3.76 -9.33
C PRO A 59 13.94 3.27 -8.45
N ALA A 60 14.20 2.20 -7.67
CA ALA A 60 13.33 1.77 -6.58
C ALA A 60 13.07 2.90 -5.57
N LEU A 61 11.83 3.03 -5.13
CA LEU A 61 11.38 4.11 -4.24
C LEU A 61 11.04 3.66 -2.82
N LYS A 62 10.97 2.35 -2.56
CA LYS A 62 10.69 1.81 -1.23
C LYS A 62 11.69 2.35 -0.21
N GLY A 63 11.18 2.83 0.93
CA GLY A 63 11.99 3.43 1.98
C GLY A 63 12.36 4.90 1.75
N SER A 64 11.81 5.56 0.73
CA SER A 64 12.04 6.99 0.48
C SER A 64 11.44 7.84 1.61
N PRO A 65 12.22 8.71 2.27
CA PRO A 65 11.68 9.62 3.26
C PRO A 65 10.79 10.71 2.60
N GLU A 66 9.83 11.22 3.37
CA GLU A 66 8.86 12.21 2.88
C GLU A 66 9.54 13.46 2.28
N GLU A 67 10.61 13.94 2.92
CA GLU A 67 11.38 15.09 2.45
C GLU A 67 11.96 14.85 1.04
N LEU A 68 12.46 13.65 0.77
CA LEU A 68 12.95 13.28 -0.56
C LEU A 68 11.82 13.24 -1.59
N ILE A 69 10.68 12.65 -1.21
CA ILE A 69 9.49 12.58 -2.08
C ILE A 69 9.04 13.99 -2.42
N GLU A 70 8.89 14.87 -1.43
CA GLU A 70 8.49 16.26 -1.63
C GLU A 70 9.46 17.00 -2.56
N SER A 71 10.76 16.93 -2.27
CA SER A 71 11.79 17.63 -3.05
C SER A 71 11.80 17.18 -4.50
N ARG A 72 11.69 15.88 -4.75
CA ARG A 72 11.70 15.34 -6.12
C ARG A 72 10.39 15.60 -6.87
N VAL A 73 9.26 15.40 -6.20
CA VAL A 73 7.94 15.52 -6.83
C VAL A 73 7.58 16.98 -7.14
N LEU A 74 7.90 17.90 -6.24
CA LEU A 74 7.50 19.30 -6.39
C LEU A 74 8.54 20.19 -7.07
N ARG A 75 9.84 19.88 -6.95
CA ARG A 75 10.92 20.79 -7.36
C ARG A 75 12.02 20.14 -8.21
N THR A 76 12.00 18.83 -8.40
CA THR A 76 13.10 18.05 -9.03
C THR A 76 14.46 18.20 -8.33
N GLU A 77 14.45 18.58 -7.06
CA GLU A 77 15.61 18.76 -6.21
C GLU A 77 15.88 17.53 -5.34
N TYR A 78 17.05 17.50 -4.73
CA TYR A 78 17.39 16.55 -3.69
C TYR A 78 17.58 17.26 -2.36
N PRO A 79 17.20 16.66 -1.23
CA PRO A 79 17.55 17.18 0.08
C PRO A 79 19.05 17.31 0.25
N SER A 80 19.49 18.28 1.07
CA SER A 80 20.92 18.50 1.35
C SER A 80 21.58 17.22 1.86
N GLY A 81 22.71 16.85 1.25
CA GLY A 81 23.48 15.67 1.62
C GLY A 81 22.93 14.33 1.06
N TYR A 82 21.81 14.35 0.36
CA TYR A 82 21.30 13.13 -0.26
C TYR A 82 22.13 12.71 -1.48
N GLN A 83 22.47 11.41 -1.53
CA GLN A 83 23.18 10.83 -2.68
C GLN A 83 22.18 10.19 -3.64
N PRO A 84 22.01 10.75 -4.87
CA PRO A 84 21.08 10.17 -5.83
C PRO A 84 21.42 8.73 -6.22
N LYS A 85 20.42 7.88 -6.28
CA LYS A 85 20.59 6.50 -6.75
C LYS A 85 20.94 6.43 -8.25
N ARG A 86 20.51 7.42 -9.02
CA ARG A 86 20.83 7.58 -10.45
C ARG A 86 21.17 9.02 -10.77
N ASN A 87 22.13 9.22 -11.65
CA ASN A 87 22.57 10.55 -12.08
C ASN A 87 21.80 11.01 -13.33
N THR A 88 20.47 10.92 -13.30
CA THR A 88 19.59 11.39 -14.38
C THR A 88 18.69 12.52 -13.88
N LYS A 89 18.31 13.44 -14.78
CA LYS A 89 17.46 14.60 -14.48
C LYS A 89 16.16 14.57 -15.30
N VAL A 90 15.66 13.37 -15.59
CA VAL A 90 14.51 13.18 -16.48
C VAL A 90 13.16 13.15 -15.76
N MET A 91 13.14 13.08 -14.42
CA MET A 91 11.89 13.08 -13.65
C MET A 91 11.21 14.45 -13.74
N PRO A 92 9.97 14.55 -14.24
CA PRO A 92 9.22 15.80 -14.25
C PRO A 92 8.75 16.18 -12.83
N THR A 93 8.30 17.41 -12.66
CA THR A 93 7.60 17.88 -11.46
C THR A 93 6.10 17.59 -11.54
N PHE A 94 5.49 17.35 -10.37
CA PHE A 94 4.06 17.14 -10.22
C PHE A 94 3.50 18.04 -9.11
N PRO A 95 3.46 19.37 -9.31
CA PRO A 95 3.08 20.31 -8.25
C PRO A 95 1.65 20.11 -7.75
N PHE A 96 0.77 19.53 -8.56
CA PHE A 96 -0.59 19.17 -8.18
C PHE A 96 -0.66 18.03 -7.13
N LEU A 97 0.44 17.31 -6.89
CA LEU A 97 0.53 16.27 -5.88
C LEU A 97 0.96 16.77 -4.49
N LYS A 98 1.05 18.07 -4.28
CA LYS A 98 1.52 18.64 -3.00
C LYS A 98 0.79 18.08 -1.79
N THR A 99 -0.53 17.96 -1.85
CA THR A 99 -1.36 17.40 -0.77
C THR A 99 -1.29 15.88 -0.64
N GLU A 100 -0.71 15.21 -1.64
CA GLU A 100 -0.58 13.76 -1.69
C GLU A 100 0.74 13.24 -1.14
N ILE A 101 1.71 14.13 -0.89
CA ILE A 101 3.06 13.75 -0.41
C ILE A 101 3.03 12.88 0.86
N PRO A 102 2.27 13.23 1.92
CA PRO A 102 2.22 12.39 3.12
C PRO A 102 1.71 10.97 2.85
N TYR A 103 0.72 10.83 1.97
CA TYR A 103 0.16 9.52 1.60
C TYR A 103 1.15 8.69 0.77
N LEU A 104 1.86 9.31 -0.16
CA LEU A 104 2.97 8.66 -0.87
C LEU A 104 4.04 8.17 0.10
N ALA A 105 4.39 8.96 1.10
CA ALA A 105 5.35 8.58 2.12
C ALA A 105 4.87 7.38 2.96
N VAL A 106 3.58 7.30 3.28
CA VAL A 106 2.98 6.14 3.97
C VAL A 106 3.07 4.88 3.09
N TYR A 107 2.77 4.99 1.81
CA TYR A 107 2.81 3.86 0.87
C TYR A 107 4.24 3.36 0.62
N LEU A 108 5.21 4.27 0.51
CA LEU A 108 6.61 3.96 0.17
C LEU A 108 7.48 3.57 1.39
N ARG A 109 6.92 3.65 2.60
CA ARG A 109 7.63 3.32 3.86
C ARG A 109 8.04 1.86 4.00
#